data_c2d0b9ed9db515cc641854ca82c7a147
#
_entry.id   c2d0b9ed9db515cc641854ca82c7a147
#
_cell.length_a   1.000
_cell.length_b   1.000
_cell.length_c   1.000
_cell.angle_alpha   90.00
_cell.angle_beta   90.00
_cell.angle_gamma   90.00
#
_symmetry.space_group_name_H-M   'P 1'
#
loop_
_entity.id
_entity.type
_entity.pdbx_description
1 polymer ?
#
loop_
_entity_poly.entity_id
_entity_poly.type
_entity_poly.pdbx_seq_one_letter_code
_entity_poly.pdbx_strand_id
1 'polypeptide(L)'
;FYNTGIATYVWILSKNKRPERKGYVQLIDATSIFHKLRKAAGNKKNELLPEDRDRIVKLYTAFEENEYCKIFKNEEFMYREYTVMQPLQRSYAITEERIEQMLADGTLNSVYDPAKVDELEEQGAQISVKDKMKLDKLYEQKPVYEAIISDLQDAASDEVYLSPEAFMPVLRKALAKVTDDKKLLDKIADGLSVMDKNAEIQRDKHGEILYDKDSKDTERVSYEESIDDYMAREVLPHVPDAKAFWEEKADAKKPVIKTGAEIPFTQYFYKYEQPVPSEELAKQFMELEQSVSQRIAKLFG
;
A
#
# COMPACT_ATOMS: atom_id res chain seq x y z
N PHE A 1 1.24 -20.88 20.04
CA PHE A 1 -0.08 -20.63 19.50
C PHE A 1 -1.00 -21.81 19.80
N TYR A 2 -1.33 -21.85 21.04
CA TYR A 2 -2.16 -22.88 21.64
C TYR A 2 -3.57 -22.66 21.14
N ASN A 3 -4.27 -23.32 20.50
CA ASN A 3 -5.66 -23.10 20.15
C ASN A 3 -5.95 -22.30 18.88
N THR A 4 -5.00 -22.20 17.96
CA THR A 4 -5.18 -21.57 16.64
C THR A 4 -4.77 -22.54 15.54
N GLY A 5 -5.39 -22.43 14.36
CA GLY A 5 -5.03 -23.17 13.14
C GLY A 5 -4.07 -22.40 12.22
N ILE A 6 -3.49 -21.30 12.69
CA ILE A 6 -2.60 -20.46 11.91
C ILE A 6 -1.21 -21.14 11.81
N ALA A 7 -0.64 -21.16 10.60
CA ALA A 7 0.72 -21.62 10.38
C ALA A 7 1.73 -20.80 11.18
N THR A 8 2.74 -21.45 11.74
CA THR A 8 3.77 -20.82 12.56
C THR A 8 5.12 -21.02 11.92
N TYR A 9 5.94 -19.95 11.87
CA TYR A 9 7.28 -19.97 11.35
C TYR A 9 8.28 -19.80 12.51
N VAL A 10 9.36 -20.59 12.48
CA VAL A 10 10.48 -20.49 13.42
C VAL A 10 11.67 -19.89 12.69
N TRP A 11 12.17 -18.76 13.17
CA TRP A 11 13.33 -18.08 12.63
C TRP A 11 14.56 -18.39 13.45
N ILE A 12 15.62 -18.92 12.83
CA ILE A 12 16.91 -19.16 13.45
C ILE A 12 17.92 -18.20 12.84
N LEU A 13 18.26 -17.15 13.58
CA LEU A 13 19.19 -16.11 13.15
C LEU A 13 20.51 -16.27 13.91
N SER A 14 21.64 -16.26 13.19
CA SER A 14 22.98 -16.36 13.78
C SER A 14 23.99 -15.47 13.07
N LYS A 15 24.75 -14.69 13.85
CA LYS A 15 25.93 -13.96 13.37
C LYS A 15 27.14 -14.88 13.21
N ASN A 16 27.16 -16.01 13.89
CA ASN A 16 28.28 -16.99 13.91
C ASN A 16 27.90 -18.24 13.13
N LYS A 17 27.42 -18.07 11.89
CA LYS A 17 27.17 -19.21 11.00
C LYS A 17 28.45 -19.99 10.71
N ARG A 18 28.36 -21.31 10.61
CA ARG A 18 29.43 -22.15 10.07
C ARG A 18 29.78 -21.67 8.66
N PRO A 19 31.06 -21.86 8.20
CA PRO A 19 31.51 -21.38 6.89
C PRO A 19 30.59 -21.78 5.74
N GLU A 20 30.13 -23.03 5.70
CA GLU A 20 29.26 -23.59 4.67
C GLU A 20 27.85 -22.97 4.63
N ARG A 21 27.41 -22.28 5.72
CA ARG A 21 26.10 -21.63 5.84
C ARG A 21 26.14 -20.10 5.66
N LYS A 22 27.36 -19.54 5.54
CA LYS A 22 27.50 -18.10 5.35
C LYS A 22 27.02 -17.71 3.98
N GLY A 23 26.17 -16.67 3.91
CA GLY A 23 25.57 -16.20 2.66
C GLY A 23 24.36 -17.02 2.21
N TYR A 24 23.87 -17.97 3.01
CA TYR A 24 22.74 -18.81 2.65
C TYR A 24 21.60 -18.75 3.67
N VAL A 25 20.40 -18.98 3.14
CA VAL A 25 19.14 -19.20 3.88
C VAL A 25 18.73 -20.66 3.64
N GLN A 26 18.43 -21.37 4.72
CA GLN A 26 17.85 -22.70 4.66
C GLN A 26 16.36 -22.62 5.01
N LEU A 27 15.49 -23.08 4.14
CA LEU A 27 14.05 -23.21 4.37
C LEU A 27 13.75 -24.68 4.64
N ILE A 28 12.97 -24.95 5.69
CA ILE A 28 12.55 -26.31 6.05
C ILE A 28 11.01 -26.32 6.17
N ASP A 29 10.37 -27.12 5.35
CA ASP A 29 8.93 -27.39 5.47
C ASP A 29 8.70 -28.58 6.42
N ALA A 30 8.25 -28.27 7.63
CA ALA A 30 7.88 -29.24 8.63
C ALA A 30 6.35 -29.41 8.77
N THR A 31 5.56 -28.90 7.83
CA THR A 31 4.09 -28.89 7.92
C THR A 31 3.47 -30.27 7.90
N SER A 32 4.16 -31.29 7.41
CA SER A 32 3.76 -32.69 7.40
C SER A 32 4.42 -33.54 8.52
N ILE A 33 5.35 -32.98 9.29
CA ILE A 33 6.10 -33.69 10.33
C ILE A 33 5.40 -33.46 11.68
N PHE A 34 4.38 -34.26 11.94
CA PHE A 34 3.62 -34.23 13.21
C PHE A 34 2.81 -35.52 13.38
N HIS A 35 2.33 -35.75 14.60
CA HIS A 35 1.35 -36.78 14.91
C HIS A 35 0.01 -36.18 15.33
N LYS A 36 -1.09 -36.85 14.97
CA LYS A 36 -2.43 -36.44 15.43
C LYS A 36 -2.63 -36.85 16.87
N LEU A 37 -3.07 -35.91 17.70
CA LEU A 37 -3.49 -36.23 19.06
C LEU A 37 -4.63 -37.24 19.08
N ARG A 38 -4.56 -38.24 19.94
CA ARG A 38 -5.62 -39.22 20.12
C ARG A 38 -6.93 -38.60 20.62
N LYS A 39 -6.83 -37.53 21.41
CA LYS A 39 -7.94 -36.71 21.87
C LYS A 39 -7.55 -35.24 21.73
N ALA A 40 -8.34 -34.50 20.98
CA ALA A 40 -8.12 -33.08 20.79
C ALA A 40 -8.21 -32.31 22.12
N ALA A 41 -7.31 -31.37 22.36
CA ALA A 41 -7.38 -30.42 23.45
C ALA A 41 -7.78 -29.04 22.89
N GLY A 42 -9.09 -28.76 22.85
CA GLY A 42 -9.63 -27.61 22.14
C GLY A 42 -9.34 -27.68 20.64
N ASN A 43 -8.76 -26.61 20.07
CA ASN A 43 -8.34 -26.60 18.66
C ASN A 43 -7.00 -27.27 18.41
N LYS A 44 -6.26 -27.66 19.42
CA LYS A 44 -5.01 -28.41 19.28
C LYS A 44 -5.32 -29.86 18.88
N LYS A 45 -4.99 -30.23 17.63
CA LYS A 45 -5.21 -31.55 17.05
C LYS A 45 -3.92 -32.34 16.80
N ASN A 46 -2.79 -31.65 16.79
CA ASN A 46 -1.48 -32.21 16.42
C ASN A 46 -0.44 -31.98 17.53
N GLU A 47 0.57 -32.84 17.55
CA GLU A 47 1.72 -32.75 18.45
C GLU A 47 3.00 -33.17 17.73
N LEU A 48 4.15 -32.68 18.22
CA LEU A 48 5.48 -33.09 17.79
C LEU A 48 6.06 -34.05 18.84
N LEU A 49 6.18 -35.31 18.46
CA LEU A 49 6.85 -36.32 19.27
C LEU A 49 8.38 -36.10 19.26
N PRO A 50 9.16 -36.78 20.14
CA PRO A 50 10.61 -36.71 20.12
C PRO A 50 11.21 -37.04 18.75
N GLU A 51 10.72 -38.07 18.07
CA GLU A 51 11.16 -38.47 16.74
C GLU A 51 10.91 -37.41 15.66
N ASP A 52 9.80 -36.68 15.73
CA ASP A 52 9.51 -35.57 14.80
C ASP A 52 10.51 -34.45 14.99
N ARG A 53 10.80 -34.09 16.23
CA ARG A 53 11.78 -33.07 16.56
C ARG A 53 13.18 -33.47 16.11
N ASP A 54 13.57 -34.73 16.33
CA ASP A 54 14.86 -35.27 15.88
C ASP A 54 14.95 -35.25 14.35
N ARG A 55 13.87 -35.56 13.64
CA ARG A 55 13.81 -35.47 12.18
C ARG A 55 14.03 -34.02 11.70
N ILE A 56 13.34 -33.04 12.31
CA ILE A 56 13.51 -31.63 11.97
C ILE A 56 14.94 -31.16 12.26
N VAL A 57 15.52 -31.56 13.39
CA VAL A 57 16.90 -31.24 13.73
C VAL A 57 17.90 -31.87 12.75
N LYS A 58 17.65 -33.10 12.29
CA LYS A 58 18.47 -33.74 11.26
C LYS A 58 18.40 -32.99 9.94
N LEU A 59 17.23 -32.57 9.46
CA LEU A 59 17.07 -31.73 8.27
C LEU A 59 17.87 -30.43 8.40
N TYR A 60 17.76 -29.78 9.57
CA TYR A 60 18.50 -28.56 9.83
C TYR A 60 20.02 -28.76 9.82
N THR A 61 20.50 -29.84 10.46
CA THR A 61 21.94 -30.08 10.62
C THR A 61 22.62 -30.61 9.36
N ALA A 62 21.92 -31.40 8.55
CA ALA A 62 22.44 -31.94 7.29
C ALA A 62 22.78 -30.83 6.29
N PHE A 63 22.02 -29.76 6.24
CA PHE A 63 22.18 -28.65 5.29
C PHE A 63 22.26 -29.17 3.84
N GLU A 64 21.29 -30.00 3.45
CA GLU A 64 21.20 -30.65 2.16
C GLU A 64 19.78 -30.41 1.58
N GLU A 65 19.71 -30.22 0.28
CA GLU A 65 18.41 -30.03 -0.40
C GLU A 65 17.68 -31.35 -0.57
N ASN A 66 16.39 -31.33 -0.28
CA ASN A 66 15.47 -32.45 -0.49
C ASN A 66 14.02 -31.92 -0.58
N GLU A 67 13.02 -32.81 -0.54
CA GLU A 67 11.62 -32.39 -0.61
C GLU A 67 11.16 -31.49 0.55
N TYR A 68 11.82 -31.57 1.72
CA TYR A 68 11.51 -30.77 2.91
C TYR A 68 12.47 -29.62 3.14
N CYS A 69 13.57 -29.56 2.40
CA CYS A 69 14.66 -28.60 2.64
C CYS A 69 15.10 -27.96 1.32
N LYS A 70 15.14 -26.64 1.30
CA LYS A 70 15.66 -25.83 0.19
C LYS A 70 16.72 -24.88 0.70
N ILE A 71 17.75 -24.62 -0.10
CA ILE A 71 18.89 -23.76 0.24
C ILE A 71 19.05 -22.70 -0.85
N PHE A 72 19.05 -21.44 -0.44
CA PHE A 72 19.12 -20.28 -1.31
C PHE A 72 20.24 -19.36 -0.88
N LYS A 73 20.79 -18.57 -1.78
CA LYS A 73 21.64 -17.45 -1.42
C LYS A 73 20.81 -16.34 -0.76
N ASN A 74 21.42 -15.57 0.14
CA ASN A 74 20.72 -14.45 0.78
C ASN A 74 20.18 -13.45 -0.24
N GLU A 75 20.99 -13.20 -1.30
CA GLU A 75 20.71 -12.21 -2.34
C GLU A 75 19.42 -12.52 -3.11
N GLU A 76 19.05 -13.81 -3.23
CA GLU A 76 17.82 -14.24 -3.90
C GLU A 76 16.53 -13.76 -3.22
N PHE A 77 16.62 -13.44 -1.92
CA PHE A 77 15.50 -12.91 -1.14
C PHE A 77 15.61 -11.41 -0.90
N MET A 78 16.77 -10.81 -1.22
CA MET A 78 17.00 -9.39 -0.96
C MET A 78 16.43 -8.53 -2.09
N TYR A 79 15.90 -7.39 -1.70
CA TYR A 79 15.45 -6.36 -2.64
C TYR A 79 15.94 -4.98 -2.20
N ARG A 80 15.96 -4.05 -3.16
CA ARG A 80 16.07 -2.62 -2.94
C ARG A 80 14.72 -2.00 -3.18
N GLU A 81 14.32 -1.09 -2.32
CA GLU A 81 13.06 -0.37 -2.45
C GLU A 81 13.32 0.99 -3.09
N TYR A 82 12.60 1.27 -4.15
CA TYR A 82 12.63 2.54 -4.87
C TYR A 82 11.28 3.21 -4.81
N THR A 83 11.28 4.53 -4.82
CA THR A 83 10.07 5.31 -5.03
C THR A 83 9.99 5.69 -6.50
N VAL A 84 8.92 5.34 -7.18
CA VAL A 84 8.65 5.70 -8.56
C VAL A 84 7.62 6.81 -8.58
N MET A 85 7.89 7.87 -9.33
CA MET A 85 6.99 9.00 -9.50
C MET A 85 6.92 9.43 -10.96
N GLN A 86 5.81 10.04 -11.32
CA GLN A 86 5.57 10.63 -12.65
C GLN A 86 5.87 12.13 -12.61
N PRO A 87 6.24 12.74 -13.74
CA PRO A 87 6.36 14.19 -13.84
C PRO A 87 5.05 14.88 -13.41
N LEU A 88 5.19 16.01 -12.76
CA LEU A 88 4.05 16.82 -12.33
C LEU A 88 3.41 17.46 -13.56
N GLN A 89 2.27 16.92 -13.97
CA GLN A 89 1.44 17.37 -15.09
C GLN A 89 0.01 17.49 -14.61
N ARG A 90 -0.48 18.69 -14.43
CA ARG A 90 -1.82 18.94 -13.90
C ARG A 90 -2.54 19.97 -14.75
N SER A 91 -3.81 19.71 -15.03
CA SER A 91 -4.73 20.72 -15.56
C SER A 91 -5.46 21.41 -14.42
N TYR A 92 -5.80 22.66 -14.63
CA TYR A 92 -6.43 23.56 -13.69
C TYR A 92 -7.75 24.08 -14.26
N ALA A 93 -8.79 24.11 -13.45
CA ALA A 93 -10.08 24.71 -13.83
C ALA A 93 -10.87 25.12 -12.60
N ILE A 94 -11.70 26.15 -12.75
CA ILE A 94 -12.69 26.52 -11.75
C ILE A 94 -14.04 25.95 -12.21
N THR A 95 -14.30 24.67 -11.90
CA THR A 95 -15.59 24.02 -12.17
C THR A 95 -16.29 23.68 -10.85
N GLU A 96 -17.60 23.55 -10.87
CA GLU A 96 -18.37 23.17 -9.67
C GLU A 96 -17.83 21.87 -9.06
N GLU A 97 -17.58 20.85 -9.89
CA GLU A 97 -17.03 19.55 -9.45
C GLU A 97 -15.68 19.69 -8.75
N ARG A 98 -14.75 20.49 -9.32
CA ARG A 98 -13.43 20.70 -8.72
C ARG A 98 -13.48 21.52 -7.43
N ILE A 99 -14.42 22.46 -7.34
CA ILE A 99 -14.66 23.21 -6.10
C ILE A 99 -15.17 22.25 -5.01
N GLU A 100 -16.14 21.40 -5.31
CA GLU A 100 -16.65 20.41 -4.38
C GLU A 100 -15.55 19.44 -3.91
N GLN A 101 -14.75 18.93 -4.85
CA GLN A 101 -13.62 18.05 -4.52
C GLN A 101 -12.59 18.76 -3.64
N MET A 102 -12.18 19.97 -3.99
CA MET A 102 -11.25 20.79 -3.21
C MET A 102 -11.74 21.00 -1.76
N LEU A 103 -13.04 21.22 -1.59
CA LEU A 103 -13.65 21.36 -0.26
C LEU A 103 -13.67 20.03 0.51
N ALA A 104 -14.03 18.93 -0.18
CA ALA A 104 -14.03 17.59 0.40
C ALA A 104 -12.62 17.15 0.86
N ASP A 105 -11.58 17.51 0.12
CA ASP A 105 -10.18 17.25 0.47
C ASP A 105 -9.64 18.16 1.59
N GLY A 106 -10.46 19.08 2.10
CA GLY A 106 -10.10 19.97 3.20
C GLY A 106 -9.02 21.00 2.85
N THR A 107 -8.91 21.38 1.58
CA THR A 107 -7.93 22.37 1.11
C THR A 107 -8.03 23.69 1.87
N LEU A 108 -9.25 24.13 2.22
CA LEU A 108 -9.50 25.35 2.96
C LEU A 108 -9.52 25.20 4.49
N ASN A 109 -9.26 24.00 5.05
CA ASN A 109 -9.30 23.74 6.50
C ASN A 109 -8.29 24.61 7.28
N SER A 110 -7.27 25.15 6.62
CA SER A 110 -6.34 26.10 7.24
C SER A 110 -6.95 27.51 7.44
N VAL A 111 -8.04 27.83 6.73
CA VAL A 111 -8.83 29.06 6.88
C VAL A 111 -9.96 28.80 7.85
N TYR A 112 -10.84 27.86 7.52
CA TYR A 112 -11.96 27.44 8.37
C TYR A 112 -12.18 25.93 8.20
N ASP A 113 -12.23 25.22 9.32
CA ASP A 113 -12.40 23.76 9.37
C ASP A 113 -13.73 23.44 10.07
N PRO A 114 -14.80 23.11 9.31
CA PRO A 114 -16.12 22.80 9.87
C PRO A 114 -16.07 21.64 10.86
N ALA A 115 -15.37 20.55 10.53
CA ALA A 115 -15.28 19.37 11.41
C ALA A 115 -14.58 19.69 12.72
N LYS A 116 -13.58 20.57 12.68
CA LYS A 116 -12.88 21.02 13.88
C LYS A 116 -13.73 21.95 14.74
N VAL A 117 -14.60 22.75 14.12
CA VAL A 117 -15.58 23.57 14.83
C VAL A 117 -16.56 22.69 15.58
N ASP A 118 -17.16 21.68 14.90
CA ASP A 118 -18.10 20.74 15.51
C ASP A 118 -17.45 20.00 16.69
N GLU A 119 -16.21 19.49 16.53
CA GLU A 119 -15.44 18.82 17.60
C GLU A 119 -15.25 19.74 18.83
N LEU A 120 -14.95 21.02 18.60
CA LEU A 120 -14.71 21.97 19.69
C LEU A 120 -16.02 22.39 20.37
N GLU A 121 -17.12 22.51 19.63
CA GLU A 121 -18.45 22.81 20.14
C GLU A 121 -19.02 21.67 21.00
N GLU A 122 -18.78 20.41 20.60
CA GLU A 122 -19.19 19.23 21.38
C GLU A 122 -18.60 19.20 22.81
N GLN A 123 -17.46 19.87 23.04
CA GLN A 123 -16.88 19.98 24.37
C GLN A 123 -17.70 20.87 25.33
N GLY A 124 -18.57 21.73 24.80
CA GLY A 124 -19.50 22.56 25.55
C GLY A 124 -18.84 23.32 26.71
N ALA A 125 -19.39 23.21 27.92
CA ALA A 125 -18.86 23.89 29.09
C ALA A 125 -17.49 23.39 29.57
N GLN A 126 -16.98 22.28 29.03
CA GLN A 126 -15.67 21.69 29.37
C GLN A 126 -14.55 22.16 28.48
N ILE A 127 -14.85 23.00 27.45
CA ILE A 127 -13.85 23.50 26.53
C ILE A 127 -12.71 24.24 27.24
N SER A 128 -11.46 23.90 26.90
CA SER A 128 -10.31 24.59 27.47
C SER A 128 -10.23 26.05 26.97
N VAL A 129 -9.58 26.95 27.75
CA VAL A 129 -9.36 28.34 27.31
C VAL A 129 -8.63 28.41 25.97
N LYS A 130 -7.65 27.51 25.76
CA LYS A 130 -6.88 27.43 24.51
C LYS A 130 -7.77 27.01 23.33
N ASP A 131 -8.65 26.07 23.54
CA ASP A 131 -9.53 25.55 22.48
C ASP A 131 -10.66 26.54 22.17
N LYS A 132 -11.13 27.29 23.18
CA LYS A 132 -12.06 28.40 22.96
C LYS A 132 -11.44 29.50 22.08
N MET A 133 -10.17 29.86 22.34
CA MET A 133 -9.46 30.83 21.48
C MET A 133 -9.29 30.34 20.06
N LYS A 134 -9.11 29.03 19.84
CA LYS A 134 -9.07 28.45 18.49
C LYS A 134 -10.44 28.52 17.82
N LEU A 135 -11.50 28.20 18.54
CA LEU A 135 -12.86 28.27 18.05
C LEU A 135 -13.23 29.70 17.64
N ASP A 136 -12.95 30.68 18.50
CA ASP A 136 -13.17 32.09 18.20
C ASP A 136 -12.44 32.52 16.92
N LYS A 137 -11.17 32.11 16.76
CA LYS A 137 -10.39 32.38 15.56
C LYS A 137 -10.99 31.74 14.30
N LEU A 138 -11.49 30.51 14.40
CA LEU A 138 -12.15 29.84 13.28
C LEU A 138 -13.40 30.63 12.87
N TYR A 139 -14.21 31.07 13.80
CA TYR A 139 -15.36 31.91 13.50
C TYR A 139 -15.02 33.24 12.87
N GLU A 140 -13.92 33.89 13.28
CA GLU A 140 -13.42 35.11 12.65
C GLU A 140 -13.04 34.90 11.18
N GLN A 141 -12.56 33.70 10.83
CA GLN A 141 -12.15 33.35 9.46
C GLN A 141 -13.30 32.77 8.59
N LYS A 142 -14.43 32.43 9.19
CA LYS A 142 -15.57 31.86 8.46
C LYS A 142 -16.06 32.76 7.32
N PRO A 143 -16.21 34.09 7.47
CA PRO A 143 -16.62 34.96 6.37
C PRO A 143 -15.63 34.93 5.18
N VAL A 144 -14.33 34.84 5.45
CA VAL A 144 -13.29 34.71 4.41
C VAL A 144 -13.44 33.38 3.66
N TYR A 145 -13.65 32.29 4.38
CA TYR A 145 -13.90 30.97 3.80
C TYR A 145 -15.14 30.98 2.90
N GLU A 146 -16.27 31.52 3.38
CA GLU A 146 -17.51 31.62 2.62
C GLU A 146 -17.37 32.52 1.38
N ALA A 147 -16.64 33.63 1.49
CA ALA A 147 -16.37 34.52 0.38
C ALA A 147 -15.46 33.86 -0.69
N ILE A 148 -14.45 33.07 -0.30
CA ILE A 148 -13.63 32.32 -1.25
C ILE A 148 -14.51 31.35 -2.06
N ILE A 149 -15.40 30.61 -1.40
CA ILE A 149 -16.29 29.66 -2.08
C ILE A 149 -17.25 30.39 -3.04
N SER A 150 -17.86 31.47 -2.58
CA SER A 150 -18.79 32.28 -3.40
C SER A 150 -18.08 32.86 -4.63
N ASP A 151 -16.91 33.46 -4.46
CA ASP A 151 -16.16 34.08 -5.58
C ASP A 151 -15.65 33.01 -6.57
N LEU A 152 -15.31 31.79 -6.11
CA LEU A 152 -14.94 30.66 -6.97
C LEU A 152 -16.16 30.13 -7.74
N GLN A 153 -17.35 30.04 -7.10
CA GLN A 153 -18.60 29.64 -7.76
C GLN A 153 -19.02 30.65 -8.81
N ASP A 154 -18.91 31.96 -8.52
CA ASP A 154 -19.20 33.03 -9.46
C ASP A 154 -18.24 33.06 -10.67
N ALA A 155 -17.01 32.56 -10.48
CA ALA A 155 -15.98 32.47 -11.52
C ALA A 155 -15.98 31.10 -12.25
N ALA A 156 -16.90 30.19 -11.89
CA ALA A 156 -16.95 28.86 -12.46
C ALA A 156 -17.16 28.87 -13.98
N SER A 157 -16.37 28.07 -14.69
CA SER A 157 -16.42 27.93 -16.15
C SER A 157 -15.85 26.57 -16.58
N ASP A 158 -16.19 26.15 -17.81
CA ASP A 158 -15.65 24.92 -18.41
C ASP A 158 -14.23 25.09 -18.98
N GLU A 159 -13.58 26.24 -18.78
CA GLU A 159 -12.26 26.52 -19.32
C GLU A 159 -11.20 25.76 -18.51
N VAL A 160 -10.35 24.99 -19.23
CA VAL A 160 -9.28 24.18 -18.64
C VAL A 160 -7.92 24.77 -19.05
N TYR A 161 -7.07 24.95 -18.06
CA TYR A 161 -5.71 25.48 -18.22
C TYR A 161 -4.70 24.36 -18.01
N LEU A 162 -3.74 24.24 -18.92
CA LEU A 162 -2.75 23.15 -18.93
C LEU A 162 -1.42 23.51 -18.22
N SER A 163 -1.34 24.71 -17.65
CA SER A 163 -0.19 25.13 -16.84
C SER A 163 -0.64 26.06 -15.71
N PRO A 164 0.08 26.07 -14.59
CA PRO A 164 -0.19 26.98 -13.46
C PRO A 164 0.01 28.45 -13.88
N GLU A 165 0.94 28.75 -14.79
CA GLU A 165 1.23 30.10 -15.27
C GLU A 165 0.02 30.69 -16.00
N ALA A 166 -0.71 29.90 -16.76
CA ALA A 166 -1.94 30.32 -17.42
C ALA A 166 -3.11 30.46 -16.45
N PHE A 167 -3.20 29.59 -15.45
CA PHE A 167 -4.31 29.56 -14.50
C PHE A 167 -4.23 30.61 -13.39
N MET A 168 -3.04 30.85 -12.81
CA MET A 168 -2.87 31.74 -11.66
C MET A 168 -3.40 33.17 -11.86
N PRO A 169 -3.26 33.82 -13.04
CA PRO A 169 -3.90 35.12 -13.27
C PRO A 169 -5.42 35.10 -13.16
N VAL A 170 -6.05 34.03 -13.62
CA VAL A 170 -7.51 33.83 -13.57
C VAL A 170 -7.96 33.68 -12.12
N LEU A 171 -7.30 32.78 -11.36
CA LEU A 171 -7.59 32.57 -9.94
C LEU A 171 -7.40 33.85 -9.11
N ARG A 172 -6.32 34.58 -9.35
CA ARG A 172 -6.08 35.87 -8.67
C ARG A 172 -7.15 36.91 -8.98
N LYS A 173 -7.63 36.95 -10.21
CA LYS A 173 -8.73 37.86 -10.59
C LYS A 173 -10.03 37.47 -9.89
N ALA A 174 -10.34 36.19 -9.83
CA ALA A 174 -11.55 35.68 -9.16
C ALA A 174 -11.52 36.04 -7.66
N LEU A 175 -10.41 35.84 -6.97
CA LEU A 175 -10.28 36.04 -5.51
C LEU A 175 -9.72 37.41 -5.11
N ALA A 176 -9.61 38.37 -6.03
CA ALA A 176 -8.93 39.65 -5.78
C ALA A 176 -9.55 40.49 -4.65
N LYS A 177 -10.84 40.29 -4.34
CA LYS A 177 -11.55 40.99 -3.27
C LYS A 177 -11.40 40.36 -1.91
N VAL A 178 -10.98 39.05 -1.87
CA VAL A 178 -10.98 38.23 -0.66
C VAL A 178 -9.56 38.00 -0.14
N THR A 179 -8.63 37.70 -1.04
CA THR A 179 -7.24 37.39 -0.64
C THR A 179 -6.22 37.71 -1.74
N ASP A 180 -5.03 38.14 -1.29
CA ASP A 180 -3.83 38.26 -2.11
C ASP A 180 -2.68 37.36 -1.55
N ASP A 181 -2.96 36.54 -0.52
CA ASP A 181 -1.96 35.64 0.07
C ASP A 181 -1.57 34.57 -0.96
N LYS A 182 -0.31 34.68 -1.39
CA LYS A 182 0.27 33.77 -2.37
C LYS A 182 0.15 32.30 -1.95
N LYS A 183 0.40 31.99 -0.67
CA LYS A 183 0.38 30.59 -0.19
C LYS A 183 -1.03 30.00 -0.22
N LEU A 184 -2.03 30.82 0.11
CA LEU A 184 -3.41 30.39 0.03
C LEU A 184 -3.85 30.21 -1.42
N LEU A 185 -3.47 31.12 -2.31
CA LEU A 185 -3.75 31.02 -3.75
C LEU A 185 -3.08 29.79 -4.37
N ASP A 186 -1.80 29.53 -4.06
CA ASP A 186 -1.10 28.32 -4.51
C ASP A 186 -1.83 27.05 -4.03
N LYS A 187 -2.27 27.03 -2.77
CA LYS A 187 -3.01 25.90 -2.18
C LYS A 187 -4.38 25.69 -2.82
N ILE A 188 -5.11 26.77 -3.12
CA ILE A 188 -6.39 26.71 -3.83
C ILE A 188 -6.16 26.21 -5.27
N ALA A 189 -5.13 26.71 -5.96
CA ALA A 189 -4.77 26.22 -7.29
C ALA A 189 -4.48 24.72 -7.30
N ASP A 190 -3.70 24.23 -6.34
CA ASP A 190 -3.43 22.80 -6.19
C ASP A 190 -4.73 21.99 -5.97
N GLY A 191 -5.63 22.48 -5.11
CA GLY A 191 -6.93 21.84 -4.86
C GLY A 191 -7.89 21.86 -6.06
N LEU A 192 -7.75 22.82 -6.97
CA LEU A 192 -8.52 22.92 -8.22
C LEU A 192 -7.82 22.21 -9.39
N SER A 193 -6.72 21.49 -9.14
CA SER A 193 -5.96 20.79 -10.16
C SER A 193 -6.24 19.29 -10.15
N VAL A 194 -6.11 18.66 -11.31
CA VAL A 194 -6.14 17.19 -11.46
C VAL A 194 -4.98 16.75 -12.35
N MET A 195 -4.49 15.53 -12.13
CA MET A 195 -3.46 14.94 -13.00
C MET A 195 -3.99 14.86 -14.43
N ASP A 196 -3.22 15.39 -15.37
CA ASP A 196 -3.56 15.40 -16.79
C ASP A 196 -2.29 15.25 -17.64
N LYS A 197 -2.18 14.17 -18.38
CA LYS A 197 -1.03 13.88 -19.24
C LYS A 197 -0.90 14.81 -20.44
N ASN A 198 -1.94 15.58 -20.77
CA ASN A 198 -1.88 16.60 -21.81
C ASN A 198 -1.36 17.94 -21.27
N ALA A 199 -1.28 18.09 -19.94
CA ALA A 199 -0.76 19.29 -19.32
C ALA A 199 0.77 19.41 -19.47
N GLU A 200 1.27 20.61 -19.35
CA GLU A 200 2.70 20.89 -19.42
C GLU A 200 3.43 20.27 -18.21
N ILE A 201 4.62 19.67 -18.46
CA ILE A 201 5.49 19.17 -17.40
C ILE A 201 6.01 20.37 -16.60
N GLN A 202 5.66 20.40 -15.33
CA GLN A 202 6.09 21.47 -14.44
C GLN A 202 7.57 21.34 -14.08
N ARG A 203 8.23 22.48 -13.97
CA ARG A 203 9.66 22.57 -13.65
C ARG A 203 9.87 23.54 -12.51
N ASP A 204 10.94 23.31 -11.77
CA ASP A 204 11.36 24.25 -10.73
C ASP A 204 12.07 25.50 -11.35
N LYS A 205 12.46 26.43 -10.50
CA LYS A 205 13.19 27.66 -10.89
C LYS A 205 14.56 27.41 -11.55
N HIS A 206 15.08 26.19 -11.50
CA HIS A 206 16.34 25.78 -12.10
C HIS A 206 16.11 24.98 -13.41
N GLY A 207 14.85 24.77 -13.81
CA GLY A 207 14.46 24.02 -15.00
C GLY A 207 14.38 22.51 -14.77
N GLU A 208 14.58 22.02 -13.55
CA GLU A 208 14.46 20.60 -13.21
C GLU A 208 12.99 20.17 -13.16
N ILE A 209 12.71 18.96 -13.64
CA ILE A 209 11.35 18.39 -13.64
C ILE A 209 10.87 18.21 -12.21
N LEU A 210 9.69 18.71 -11.91
CA LEU A 210 8.97 18.41 -10.69
C LEU A 210 8.21 17.08 -10.84
N TYR A 211 8.17 16.30 -9.77
CA TYR A 211 7.48 15.00 -9.76
C TYR A 211 6.25 15.05 -8.87
N ASP A 212 5.16 14.44 -9.35
CA ASP A 212 3.89 14.41 -8.63
C ASP A 212 3.96 13.40 -7.47
N LYS A 213 3.80 13.90 -6.25
CA LYS A 213 3.82 13.08 -5.04
C LYS A 213 2.60 12.19 -4.91
N ASP A 214 1.49 12.55 -5.54
CA ASP A 214 0.27 11.76 -5.55
C ASP A 214 0.39 10.54 -6.49
N SER A 215 1.34 10.60 -7.46
CA SER A 215 1.69 9.48 -8.33
C SER A 215 2.70 8.51 -7.72
N LYS A 216 3.09 8.74 -6.47
CA LYS A 216 4.10 7.93 -5.79
C LYS A 216 3.68 6.47 -5.69
N ASP A 217 4.56 5.60 -6.18
CA ASP A 217 4.47 4.16 -5.98
C ASP A 217 5.81 3.61 -5.46
N THR A 218 5.76 2.43 -4.87
CA THR A 218 6.94 1.80 -4.26
C THR A 218 7.24 0.50 -4.99
N GLU A 219 8.42 0.43 -5.62
CA GLU A 219 8.88 -0.73 -6.34
C GLU A 219 9.97 -1.48 -5.56
N ARG A 220 9.84 -2.80 -5.52
CA ARG A 220 10.82 -3.69 -4.91
C ARG A 220 11.58 -4.44 -5.99
N VAL A 221 12.81 -4.03 -6.20
CA VAL A 221 13.67 -4.56 -7.25
C VAL A 221 14.65 -5.56 -6.64
N SER A 222 14.78 -6.74 -7.25
CA SER A 222 15.75 -7.75 -6.81
C SER A 222 17.13 -7.15 -6.61
N TYR A 223 17.84 -7.60 -5.58
CA TYR A 223 19.18 -7.10 -5.28
C TYR A 223 20.17 -7.30 -6.42
N GLU A 224 19.98 -8.33 -7.24
CA GLU A 224 20.82 -8.67 -8.37
C GLU A 224 20.45 -7.93 -9.67
N GLU A 225 19.26 -7.29 -9.72
CA GLU A 225 18.78 -6.55 -10.90
C GLU A 225 19.09 -5.06 -10.80
N SER A 226 19.43 -4.43 -11.92
CA SER A 226 19.59 -2.98 -11.97
C SER A 226 18.21 -2.30 -12.00
N ILE A 227 18.13 -1.08 -11.42
CA ILE A 227 16.88 -0.31 -11.47
C ILE A 227 16.51 0.07 -12.90
N ASP A 228 17.49 0.35 -13.76
CA ASP A 228 17.25 0.75 -15.14
C ASP A 228 16.65 -0.39 -15.97
N ASP A 229 17.13 -1.62 -15.78
CA ASP A 229 16.59 -2.81 -16.44
C ASP A 229 15.17 -3.11 -15.95
N TYR A 230 14.94 -3.01 -14.64
CA TYR A 230 13.62 -3.17 -14.04
C TYR A 230 12.64 -2.13 -14.60
N MET A 231 13.00 -0.85 -14.56
CA MET A 231 12.18 0.25 -15.08
C MET A 231 11.84 0.02 -16.56
N ALA A 232 12.82 -0.35 -17.38
CA ALA A 232 12.60 -0.59 -18.82
C ALA A 232 11.64 -1.76 -19.10
N ARG A 233 11.64 -2.77 -18.25
CA ARG A 233 10.82 -3.98 -18.40
C ARG A 233 9.42 -3.84 -17.82
N GLU A 234 9.30 -3.29 -16.61
CA GLU A 234 8.06 -3.34 -15.83
C GLU A 234 7.30 -2.02 -15.78
N VAL A 235 7.98 -0.88 -15.75
CA VAL A 235 7.36 0.42 -15.50
C VAL A 235 7.18 1.25 -16.77
N LEU A 236 8.26 1.48 -17.51
CA LEU A 236 8.24 2.38 -18.67
C LEU A 236 7.33 1.94 -19.83
N PRO A 237 7.03 0.64 -20.05
CA PRO A 237 6.02 0.24 -21.03
C PRO A 237 4.62 0.75 -20.72
N HIS A 238 4.31 0.99 -19.44
CA HIS A 238 3.00 1.45 -18.96
C HIS A 238 3.01 2.95 -18.64
N VAL A 239 4.13 3.47 -18.14
CA VAL A 239 4.32 4.87 -17.73
C VAL A 239 5.67 5.36 -18.25
N PRO A 240 5.75 5.77 -19.52
CA PRO A 240 7.02 6.04 -20.22
C PRO A 240 7.86 7.16 -19.63
N ASP A 241 7.25 8.08 -18.88
CA ASP A 241 7.86 9.26 -18.27
C ASP A 241 8.14 9.10 -16.76
N ALA A 242 7.86 7.92 -16.20
CA ALA A 242 8.14 7.64 -14.79
C ALA A 242 9.65 7.63 -14.49
N LYS A 243 10.00 8.03 -13.26
CA LYS A 243 11.36 8.00 -12.77
C LYS A 243 11.45 7.37 -11.39
N ALA A 244 12.46 6.55 -11.19
CA ALA A 244 12.77 5.92 -9.90
C ALA A 244 13.72 6.78 -9.06
N PHE A 245 13.47 6.80 -7.76
CA PHE A 245 14.26 7.50 -6.77
C PHE A 245 14.56 6.58 -5.59
N TRP A 246 15.69 6.80 -4.91
CA TRP A 246 16.01 6.07 -3.68
C TRP A 246 15.12 6.44 -2.50
N GLU A 247 14.52 7.62 -2.52
CA GLU A 247 13.66 8.13 -1.46
C GLU A 247 12.46 8.88 -2.03
N GLU A 248 11.47 9.13 -1.17
CA GLU A 248 10.29 9.94 -1.48
C GLU A 248 10.60 11.40 -1.84
N LYS A 249 11.78 11.87 -1.45
CA LYS A 249 12.26 13.22 -1.79
C LYS A 249 13.25 13.10 -2.93
N ALA A 250 12.83 13.52 -4.10
CA ALA A 250 13.66 13.54 -5.31
C ALA A 250 14.94 14.37 -5.18
N ASP A 251 14.97 15.33 -4.23
CA ASP A 251 16.07 16.25 -3.95
C ASP A 251 16.90 15.91 -2.70
N ALA A 252 16.73 14.69 -2.18
CA ALA A 252 17.48 14.26 -0.99
C ALA A 252 18.99 14.30 -1.23
N LYS A 253 19.71 15.12 -0.46
CA LYS A 253 21.18 15.26 -0.57
C LYS A 253 21.96 14.00 -0.18
N LYS A 254 21.35 13.12 0.61
CA LYS A 254 21.91 11.84 1.04
C LYS A 254 20.77 10.82 1.08
N PRO A 255 20.50 10.17 -0.04
CA PRO A 255 19.45 9.16 -0.09
C PRO A 255 19.82 7.96 0.80
N VAL A 256 18.86 7.48 1.59
CA VAL A 256 18.97 6.26 2.37
C VAL A 256 18.46 5.12 1.52
N ILE A 257 19.34 4.21 1.12
CA ILE A 257 18.97 3.03 0.35
C ILE A 257 18.17 2.10 1.27
N LYS A 258 16.89 1.97 1.01
CA LYS A 258 16.05 1.00 1.70
C LYS A 258 16.27 -0.39 1.09
N THR A 259 16.67 -1.32 1.93
CA THR A 259 16.80 -2.73 1.54
C THR A 259 15.96 -3.60 2.45
N GLY A 260 15.41 -4.65 1.91
CA GLY A 260 14.65 -5.64 2.65
C GLY A 260 14.93 -7.05 2.16
N ALA A 261 14.28 -8.02 2.80
CA ALA A 261 14.25 -9.38 2.33
C ALA A 261 12.84 -9.93 2.47
N GLU A 262 12.37 -10.61 1.45
CA GLU A 262 11.07 -11.26 1.42
C GLU A 262 11.28 -12.75 1.09
N ILE A 263 10.76 -13.62 1.94
CA ILE A 263 10.88 -15.06 1.77
C ILE A 263 9.47 -15.61 1.51
N PRO A 264 9.08 -15.85 0.26
CA PRO A 264 7.78 -16.44 -0.10
C PRO A 264 7.80 -17.95 0.20
N PHE A 265 7.88 -18.30 1.48
CA PHE A 265 8.13 -19.66 1.97
C PHE A 265 7.20 -20.70 1.35
N THR A 266 5.92 -20.41 1.27
CA THR A 266 4.92 -21.35 0.73
C THR A 266 5.10 -21.61 -0.76
N GLN A 267 5.61 -20.65 -1.53
CA GLN A 267 5.85 -20.79 -2.96
C GLN A 267 6.89 -21.89 -3.26
N TYR A 268 7.93 -21.99 -2.44
CA TYR A 268 9.02 -22.94 -2.66
C TYR A 268 8.67 -24.40 -2.33
N PHE A 269 7.63 -24.60 -1.51
CA PHE A 269 7.14 -25.93 -1.14
C PHE A 269 5.75 -26.22 -1.72
N TYR A 270 5.23 -25.33 -2.57
CA TYR A 270 3.94 -25.56 -3.22
C TYR A 270 4.03 -26.74 -4.19
N LYS A 271 3.18 -27.72 -3.96
CA LYS A 271 2.99 -28.85 -4.88
C LYS A 271 1.65 -28.65 -5.57
N TYR A 272 1.69 -28.44 -6.89
CA TYR A 272 0.46 -28.37 -7.67
C TYR A 272 -0.25 -29.72 -7.66
N GLU A 273 -1.43 -29.77 -7.13
CA GLU A 273 -2.33 -30.92 -7.27
C GLU A 273 -3.35 -30.61 -8.36
N GLN A 274 -3.37 -31.46 -9.38
CA GLN A 274 -4.33 -31.27 -10.46
C GLN A 274 -5.74 -31.49 -9.91
N PRO A 275 -6.68 -30.55 -10.08
CA PRO A 275 -8.05 -30.72 -9.64
C PRO A 275 -8.69 -31.92 -10.32
N VAL A 276 -9.45 -32.70 -9.55
CA VAL A 276 -10.24 -33.80 -10.14
C VAL A 276 -11.25 -33.19 -11.12
N PRO A 277 -11.36 -33.70 -12.35
CA PRO A 277 -12.34 -33.21 -13.31
C PRO A 277 -13.76 -33.19 -12.73
N SER A 278 -14.54 -32.16 -13.05
CA SER A 278 -15.89 -31.98 -12.53
C SER A 278 -16.84 -33.16 -12.85
N GLU A 279 -16.62 -33.79 -13.99
CA GLU A 279 -17.37 -35.00 -14.42
C GLU A 279 -17.10 -36.19 -13.49
N GLU A 280 -15.85 -36.37 -13.07
CA GLU A 280 -15.49 -37.44 -12.15
C GLU A 280 -16.03 -37.17 -10.73
N LEU A 281 -15.97 -35.91 -10.27
CA LEU A 281 -16.59 -35.48 -9.01
C LEU A 281 -18.11 -35.69 -9.03
N ALA A 282 -18.77 -35.36 -10.13
CA ALA A 282 -20.20 -35.58 -10.29
C ALA A 282 -20.55 -37.06 -10.21
N LYS A 283 -19.76 -37.95 -10.83
CA LYS A 283 -19.91 -39.38 -10.75
C LYS A 283 -19.75 -39.90 -9.32
N GLN A 284 -18.70 -39.51 -8.63
CA GLN A 284 -18.47 -39.88 -7.23
C GLN A 284 -19.60 -39.38 -6.31
N PHE A 285 -20.14 -38.19 -6.56
CA PHE A 285 -21.27 -37.64 -5.83
C PHE A 285 -22.54 -38.51 -6.02
N MET A 286 -22.87 -38.86 -7.26
CA MET A 286 -24.05 -39.75 -7.56
C MET A 286 -23.92 -41.14 -6.92
N GLU A 287 -22.70 -41.73 -6.96
CA GLU A 287 -22.44 -43.01 -6.31
C GLU A 287 -22.64 -42.94 -4.78
N LEU A 288 -22.17 -41.85 -4.18
CA LEU A 288 -22.33 -41.59 -2.75
C LEU A 288 -23.80 -41.39 -2.39
N GLU A 289 -24.55 -40.59 -3.14
CA GLU A 289 -25.99 -40.35 -2.96
C GLU A 289 -26.77 -41.67 -3.02
N GLN A 290 -26.49 -42.49 -4.03
CA GLN A 290 -27.12 -43.78 -4.16
C GLN A 290 -26.82 -44.70 -2.98
N SER A 291 -25.56 -44.73 -2.50
CA SER A 291 -25.16 -45.50 -1.33
C SER A 291 -25.88 -45.03 -0.06
N VAL A 292 -25.97 -43.71 0.14
CA VAL A 292 -26.69 -43.12 1.29
C VAL A 292 -28.17 -43.46 1.24
N SER A 293 -28.82 -43.31 0.07
CA SER A 293 -30.23 -43.65 -0.14
C SER A 293 -30.53 -45.12 0.15
N GLN A 294 -29.68 -46.07 -0.29
CA GLN A 294 -29.80 -47.49 0.03
C GLN A 294 -29.66 -47.78 1.53
N ARG A 295 -28.76 -47.10 2.23
CA ARG A 295 -28.62 -47.25 3.69
C ARG A 295 -29.82 -46.72 4.44
N ILE A 296 -30.37 -45.59 4.03
CA ILE A 296 -31.61 -45.03 4.59
C ILE A 296 -32.77 -45.97 4.38
N ALA A 297 -32.97 -46.51 3.16
CA ALA A 297 -34.00 -47.47 2.87
C ALA A 297 -33.91 -48.75 3.72
N LYS A 298 -32.70 -49.25 4.04
CA LYS A 298 -32.48 -50.37 4.94
C LYS A 298 -32.77 -50.10 6.41
N LEU A 299 -32.75 -48.83 6.83
CA LEU A 299 -33.03 -48.45 8.21
C LEU A 299 -34.52 -48.19 8.48
N PHE A 300 -35.26 -47.80 7.45
CA PHE A 300 -36.66 -47.39 7.57
C PHE A 300 -37.63 -48.24 6.74
N GLY A 301 -37.20 -49.24 5.98
CA GLY A 301 -37.96 -50.25 5.29
C GLY A 301 -37.78 -51.59 5.98
#